data_e32375564b145e2bcf5835a8cea18805
#
_entry.id   e32375564b145e2bcf5835a8cea18805
#
_cell.length_a   1.000
_cell.length_b   1.000
_cell.length_c   1.000
_cell.angle_alpha   90.00
_cell.angle_beta   90.00
_cell.angle_gamma   90.00
#
_symmetry.space_group_name_H-M   'P 1'
#
loop_
_entity.id
_entity.type
_entity.pdbx_description
1 polymer ?
#
loop_
_entity_poly.entity_id
_entity_poly.type
_entity_poly.pdbx_seq_one_letter_code
_entity_poly.pdbx_strand_id
1 'polypeptide(L)' 'PTLIVVHQDVPGMIAKVTSILSETNTNIGTMTVTRESKGENAIMIIEVDDPQVEETVKRLKQLPNIDSVNYFD' A
#
# COMPACT_ATOMS: atom_id res chain seq x y z
N PRO A 1 -4.69 -8.51 -9.81
CA PRO A 1 -5.13 -7.56 -8.77
C PRO A 1 -4.01 -6.63 -8.32
N THR A 2 -4.28 -5.33 -8.32
CA THR A 2 -3.26 -4.33 -8.05
C THR A 2 -3.77 -3.32 -7.02
N LEU A 3 -2.96 -3.07 -5.99
CA LEU A 3 -3.19 -1.98 -5.04
C LEU A 3 -2.25 -0.83 -5.39
N ILE A 4 -2.80 0.37 -5.45
CA ILE A 4 -2.00 1.58 -5.64
C ILE A 4 -2.19 2.45 -4.39
N VAL A 5 -1.09 2.65 -3.67
CA VAL A 5 -1.09 3.42 -2.42
C VAL A 5 -0.27 4.67 -2.64
N VAL A 6 -0.92 5.84 -2.56
CA VAL A 6 -0.23 7.13 -2.62
C VAL A 6 -0.02 7.58 -1.18
N HIS A 7 1.22 7.86 -0.82
CA HIS A 7 1.57 8.19 0.56
C HIS A 7 2.69 9.21 0.62
N GLN A 8 2.90 9.78 1.80
CA GLN A 8 4.05 10.66 1.99
C GLN A 8 5.30 9.80 2.13
N ASP A 9 6.41 10.31 1.59
CA ASP A 9 7.70 9.59 1.61
C ASP A 9 8.38 9.81 2.96
N VAL A 10 7.94 9.04 3.96
CA VAL A 10 8.51 9.09 5.32
C VAL A 10 8.94 7.68 5.74
N PRO A 11 9.88 7.58 6.69
CA PRO A 11 10.36 6.26 7.13
C PRO A 11 9.23 5.39 7.69
N GLY A 12 9.32 4.09 7.44
CA GLY A 12 8.41 3.12 7.99
C GLY A 12 7.15 2.84 7.17
N MET A 13 6.93 3.53 6.05
CA MET A 13 5.72 3.34 5.27
C MET A 13 5.61 1.94 4.68
N ILE A 14 6.71 1.42 4.13
CA ILE A 14 6.69 0.07 3.55
C ILE A 14 6.37 -0.95 4.62
N ALA A 15 6.98 -0.83 5.80
CA ALA A 15 6.74 -1.76 6.90
C ALA A 15 5.28 -1.74 7.35
N LYS A 16 4.68 -0.55 7.46
CA LYS A 16 3.28 -0.42 7.88
C LYS A 16 2.33 -1.04 6.87
N VAL A 17 2.56 -0.79 5.58
CA VAL A 17 1.71 -1.34 4.52
C VAL A 17 1.84 -2.85 4.45
N THR A 18 3.06 -3.37 4.46
CA THR A 18 3.27 -4.83 4.38
C THR A 18 2.75 -5.56 5.61
N SER A 19 2.80 -4.94 6.79
CA SER A 19 2.21 -5.52 8.00
C SER A 19 0.72 -5.73 7.84
N ILE A 20 0.01 -4.76 7.28
CA ILE A 20 -1.42 -4.90 7.04
C ILE A 20 -1.70 -5.99 6.02
N LEU A 21 -0.93 -6.06 4.95
CA LEU A 21 -1.10 -7.12 3.96
C LEU A 21 -0.90 -8.49 4.59
N SER A 22 0.09 -8.63 5.46
CA SER A 22 0.32 -9.87 6.20
C SER A 22 -0.86 -10.21 7.11
N GLU A 23 -1.38 -9.23 7.83
CA GLU A 23 -2.49 -9.46 8.77
C GLU A 23 -3.79 -9.82 8.06
N THR A 24 -3.96 -9.38 6.83
CA THR A 24 -5.15 -9.73 6.02
C THR A 24 -4.91 -10.95 5.14
N ASN A 25 -3.82 -11.67 5.35
CA ASN A 25 -3.43 -12.85 4.57
C ASN A 25 -3.34 -12.57 3.07
N THR A 26 -2.90 -11.38 2.72
CA THR A 26 -2.74 -10.97 1.33
C THR A 26 -1.30 -11.22 0.91
N ASN A 27 -1.11 -12.09 -0.05
CA ASN A 27 0.23 -12.41 -0.55
C ASN A 27 0.66 -11.40 -1.59
N ILE A 28 1.90 -10.93 -1.49
CA ILE A 28 2.46 -9.94 -2.41
C ILE A 28 3.22 -10.66 -3.52
N GLY A 29 2.79 -10.43 -4.78
CA GLY A 29 3.51 -10.94 -5.94
C GLY A 29 4.69 -10.04 -6.30
N THR A 30 4.42 -8.75 -6.44
CA THR A 30 5.48 -7.75 -6.68
C THR A 30 5.12 -6.47 -5.93
N MET A 31 6.14 -5.67 -5.65
CA MET A 31 5.96 -4.37 -5.03
C MET A 31 6.96 -3.40 -5.61
N THR A 32 6.49 -2.24 -6.04
CA THR A 32 7.33 -1.16 -6.55
C THR A 32 7.01 0.11 -5.79
N VAL A 33 8.02 0.83 -5.37
CA VAL A 33 7.85 2.13 -4.73
C VAL A 33 8.57 3.18 -5.58
N THR A 34 7.83 4.19 -6.01
CA THR A 34 8.36 5.28 -6.83
C THR A 34 8.07 6.60 -6.12
N ARG A 35 9.04 7.47 -6.06
CA ARG A 35 8.85 8.80 -5.49
C ARG A 35 9.27 9.87 -6.48
N GLU A 36 8.56 11.00 -6.49
CA GLU A 36 8.87 12.11 -7.37
C GLU A 36 10.01 12.94 -6.80
N SER A 37 9.91 13.24 -5.49
CA SER A 37 10.90 14.03 -4.77
C SER A 37 11.08 13.46 -3.39
N LYS A 38 12.29 13.51 -2.88
CA LYS A 38 12.59 13.05 -1.53
C LYS A 38 11.77 13.86 -0.52
N GLY A 39 11.07 13.17 0.37
CA GLY A 39 10.29 13.80 1.43
C GLY A 39 8.90 14.25 1.01
N GLU A 40 8.52 14.06 -0.24
CA GLU A 40 7.19 14.40 -0.74
C GLU A 40 6.37 13.13 -0.96
N ASN A 41 5.50 13.13 -1.97
CA ASN A 41 4.63 11.98 -2.23
C ASN A 41 5.39 10.85 -2.91
N ALA A 42 5.00 9.64 -2.55
CA ALA A 42 5.48 8.44 -3.20
C ALA A 42 4.28 7.57 -3.57
N ILE A 43 4.49 6.66 -4.52
CA ILE A 43 3.46 5.75 -5.00
C ILE A 43 3.96 4.34 -4.85
N MET A 44 3.17 3.52 -4.16
CA MET A 44 3.47 2.11 -3.97
C MET A 44 2.50 1.32 -4.84
N ILE A 45 3.03 0.52 -5.75
CA ILE A 45 2.24 -0.33 -6.65
C ILE A 45 2.49 -1.77 -6.25
N ILE A 46 1.43 -2.46 -5.82
CA ILE A 46 1.54 -3.79 -5.25
C ILE A 46 0.63 -4.75 -6.01
N GLU A 47 1.24 -5.76 -6.66
CA GLU A 47 0.48 -6.87 -7.22
C GLU A 47 0.24 -7.87 -6.10
N VAL A 48 -1.02 -8.23 -5.88
CA VAL A 48 -1.41 -9.10 -4.77
C VAL A 48 -2.18 -10.31 -5.26
N ASP A 49 -2.11 -11.40 -4.47
CA ASP A 49 -2.84 -12.63 -4.74
C ASP A 49 -3.97 -12.77 -3.73
N ASP A 50 -5.16 -13.14 -4.22
CA ASP A 50 -6.34 -13.44 -3.39
C ASP A 50 -6.57 -12.39 -2.28
N PRO A 51 -6.67 -11.12 -2.63
CA PRO A 51 -6.78 -10.08 -1.62
C PRO A 51 -8.17 -10.05 -0.98
N GLN A 52 -8.19 -9.76 0.32
CA GLN A 52 -9.42 -9.42 1.01
C GLN A 52 -9.60 -7.92 0.87
N VAL A 53 -10.08 -7.51 -0.29
CA VAL A 53 -10.01 -6.12 -0.76
C VAL A 53 -10.61 -5.13 0.21
N GLU A 54 -11.85 -5.37 0.66
CA GLU A 54 -12.55 -4.40 1.49
C GLU A 54 -11.80 -4.15 2.80
N GLU A 55 -11.41 -5.22 3.49
CA GLU A 55 -10.70 -5.11 4.75
C GLU A 55 -9.31 -4.49 4.58
N THR A 56 -8.60 -4.94 3.55
CA THR A 56 -7.25 -4.44 3.28
C THR A 56 -7.26 -2.94 2.96
N VAL A 57 -8.13 -2.52 2.05
CA VAL A 57 -8.23 -1.10 1.69
C VAL A 57 -8.64 -0.26 2.89
N LYS A 58 -9.62 -0.72 3.65
CA LYS A 58 -10.08 -0.01 4.85
C LYS A 58 -8.95 0.21 5.83
N ARG A 59 -8.17 -0.84 6.10
CA ARG A 59 -7.08 -0.76 7.08
C ARG A 59 -5.92 0.09 6.57
N LEU A 60 -5.60 0.00 5.28
CA LEU A 60 -4.57 0.84 4.69
C LEU A 60 -4.94 2.33 4.79
N LYS A 61 -6.20 2.66 4.54
CA LYS A 61 -6.66 4.05 4.62
C LYS A 61 -6.57 4.63 6.02
N GLN A 62 -6.54 3.80 7.05
CA GLN A 62 -6.43 4.24 8.44
C GLN A 62 -5.01 4.57 8.87
N LEU A 63 -4.02 4.20 8.07
CA LEU A 63 -2.63 4.50 8.39
C LEU A 63 -2.34 6.00 8.27
N PRO A 64 -1.44 6.53 9.11
CA PRO A 64 -1.00 7.92 8.95
C PRO A 64 -0.21 8.07 7.66
N ASN A 65 -0.23 9.29 7.10
CA ASN A 65 0.55 9.64 5.91
C ASN A 65 0.10 8.93 4.63
N ILE A 66 -1.11 8.37 4.61
CA ILE A 66 -1.71 7.78 3.41
C ILE A 66 -2.61 8.83 2.75
N ASP A 67 -2.36 9.12 1.49
CA ASP A 67 -3.18 10.06 0.72
C ASP A 67 -4.34 9.37 0.01
N SER A 68 -4.08 8.21 -0.58
CA SER A 68 -5.14 7.43 -1.24
C SER A 68 -4.76 5.96 -1.35
N VAL A 69 -5.78 5.11 -1.42
CA VAL A 69 -5.62 3.68 -1.67
C VAL A 69 -6.65 3.30 -2.73
N ASN A 70 -6.21 2.74 -3.83
CA ASN A 70 -7.08 2.26 -4.89
C ASN A 70 -6.76 0.81 -5.24
N TYR A 71 -7.80 0.07 -5.59
CA TYR A 71 -7.66 -1.33 -5.98
C TYR A 71 -8.16 -1.50 -7.40
N PHE A 72 -7.39 -2.23 -8.20
CA PHE A 72 -7.73 -2.57 -9.57
C PHE A 72 -7.69 -4.08 -9.75
N ASP A 73 -8.79 -4.63 -10.18
CA ASP A 73 -8.91 -6.07 -10.38
C ASP A 73 -8.24 -6.54 -11.73
#